data_37c6673f9e7dfab15d7486900429a415
#
_entry.id   37c6673f9e7dfab15d7486900429a415
#
_cell.length_a   1.000
_cell.length_b   1.000
_cell.length_c   1.000
_cell.angle_alpha   90.00
_cell.angle_beta   90.00
_cell.angle_gamma   90.00
#
_symmetry.space_group_name_H-M   'P 1'
#
loop_
_entity.id
_entity.type
_entity.pdbx_description
1 polymer ?
#
loop_
_entity_poly.entity_id
_entity_poly.type
_entity_poly.pdbx_seq_one_letter_code
_entity_poly.pdbx_strand_id
1 'polypeptide(L)'
;MLLTAVFFFSPIAWLAAVLSKRDCEMACDERTINRMGIAKEEYGKILLDLTVERLNTDVLFCHAVMISPSSYGLKARIRNVLSKQRNKKGQILMGILVVLFCAGTCFYEIPFLHNMNQEETIRQYVFYCNQEYFLGLKKICVPEKMDYFFHPKVTGKIVSLNKTSENSEEVLYQVVTEDKKGCKRKQSICLVQREQWKVKPWSEANVPFQYDVVKNKIRIKAYIGKEDVVSVPEKIEGKTVNEIRTGAFKNCNVKKITIPASVETIGSMAFFNLPDCEEITIGNKMALKSDDIFKRCPKIKEVNTKGKGTIVWFIGNSLIEDGNLDTYFQDICDQKKEPVIHYTNTGSGYMVMDHLNDFQKDLPETAYLTADVILIQPLHDYEAMMVSTLSDKCRKDAKIYSLGTIYTRYRNYCKFKNDFSKPLAGFTPGGDLCDDLVQRKILKHYDIQSMDEVHPTYLNGFISGASIYKELFHGKVLDIDYKKMSYALDSFIPGKTDKEREEKMKEILDAAQKFDVKEYQKSGRGYYGYSEKIKRGA
;
A
#
# COMPACT_ATOMS: atom_id res chain seq x y z
N MET A 1 -26.42 9.55 7.58
CA MET A 1 -25.02 9.30 7.22
C MET A 1 -24.10 9.09 8.44
N LEU A 2 -24.09 9.94 9.47
CA LEU A 2 -23.24 9.74 10.65
C LEU A 2 -23.54 8.43 11.39
N LEU A 3 -24.81 8.09 11.58
CA LEU A 3 -25.26 6.83 12.20
C LEU A 3 -24.83 5.58 11.40
N THR A 4 -24.87 5.63 10.07
CA THR A 4 -24.43 4.51 9.22
C THR A 4 -22.91 4.37 9.17
N ALA A 5 -22.15 5.44 9.36
CA ALA A 5 -20.69 5.39 9.49
C ALA A 5 -20.25 4.79 10.84
N VAL A 6 -21.00 5.09 11.92
CA VAL A 6 -20.72 4.55 13.26
C VAL A 6 -21.18 3.09 13.41
N PHE A 7 -22.30 2.72 12.76
CA PHE A 7 -22.91 1.39 12.85
C PHE A 7 -22.93 0.67 11.49
N PHE A 8 -21.83 0.80 10.70
CA PHE A 8 -21.75 0.24 9.34
C PHE A 8 -21.95 -1.28 9.27
N PHE A 9 -21.72 -1.98 10.37
CA PHE A 9 -21.87 -3.43 10.50
C PHE A 9 -23.29 -3.89 10.87
N SER A 10 -24.20 -2.96 11.19
CA SER A 10 -25.57 -3.28 11.60
C SER A 10 -26.54 -3.22 10.41
N PRO A 11 -27.14 -4.35 9.98
CA PRO A 11 -28.18 -4.35 8.95
C PRO A 11 -29.38 -3.46 9.31
N ILE A 12 -29.67 -3.36 10.61
CA ILE A 12 -30.73 -2.50 11.15
C ILE A 12 -30.41 -1.03 10.95
N ALA A 13 -29.15 -0.62 11.15
CA ALA A 13 -28.72 0.76 10.91
C ALA A 13 -28.84 1.15 9.42
N TRP A 14 -28.51 0.24 8.52
CA TRP A 14 -28.71 0.44 7.09
C TRP A 14 -30.19 0.55 6.70
N LEU A 15 -31.02 -0.34 7.23
CA LEU A 15 -32.46 -0.31 7.03
C LEU A 15 -33.05 1.01 7.58
N ALA A 16 -32.65 1.40 8.79
CA ALA A 16 -33.08 2.65 9.40
C ALA A 16 -32.66 3.88 8.59
N ALA A 17 -31.44 3.89 8.02
CA ALA A 17 -30.97 4.96 7.17
C ALA A 17 -31.76 5.08 5.86
N VAL A 18 -32.08 3.94 5.22
CA VAL A 18 -32.89 3.89 4.00
C VAL A 18 -34.32 4.39 4.28
N LEU A 19 -34.92 3.93 5.38
CA LEU A 19 -36.26 4.34 5.79
C LEU A 19 -36.30 5.82 6.16
N SER A 20 -35.33 6.30 6.94
CA SER A 20 -35.22 7.72 7.34
C SER A 20 -35.03 8.64 6.13
N LYS A 21 -34.24 8.24 5.12
CA LYS A 21 -34.09 9.02 3.89
C LYS A 21 -35.41 9.12 3.15
N ARG A 22 -36.14 8.02 3.03
CA ARG A 22 -37.48 8.00 2.40
C ARG A 22 -38.47 8.89 3.14
N ASP A 23 -38.48 8.82 4.47
CA ASP A 23 -39.41 9.60 5.30
C ASP A 23 -39.07 11.09 5.30
N CYS A 24 -37.78 11.46 5.22
CA CYS A 24 -37.33 12.83 4.99
C CYS A 24 -37.84 13.39 3.65
N GLU A 25 -37.72 12.64 2.58
CA GLU A 25 -38.24 13.08 1.25
C GLU A 25 -39.74 13.30 1.30
N MET A 26 -40.50 12.40 1.91
CA MET A 26 -41.98 12.55 2.05
C MET A 26 -42.35 13.75 2.95
N ALA A 27 -41.61 14.00 4.00
CA ALA A 27 -41.82 15.17 4.88
C ALA A 27 -41.48 16.50 4.18
N CYS A 28 -40.47 16.50 3.31
CA CYS A 28 -40.14 17.66 2.49
C CYS A 28 -41.26 17.96 1.49
N ASP A 29 -41.80 16.93 0.82
CA ASP A 29 -42.93 17.08 -0.11
C ASP A 29 -44.16 17.68 0.60
N GLU A 30 -44.52 17.13 1.77
CA GLU A 30 -45.67 17.64 2.57
C GLU A 30 -45.46 19.10 3.01
N ARG A 31 -44.22 19.44 3.44
CA ARG A 31 -43.87 20.81 3.86
C ARG A 31 -43.93 21.79 2.69
N THR A 32 -43.51 21.35 1.49
CA THR A 32 -43.53 22.18 0.28
C THR A 32 -44.96 22.46 -0.14
N ILE A 33 -45.82 21.44 -0.21
CA ILE A 33 -47.24 21.57 -0.52
C ILE A 33 -47.93 22.55 0.44
N ASN A 34 -47.69 22.37 1.77
CA ASN A 34 -48.31 23.22 2.79
C ASN A 34 -47.80 24.67 2.76
N ARG A 35 -46.51 24.90 2.39
CA ARG A 35 -45.96 26.26 2.30
C ARG A 35 -46.37 27.01 1.05
N MET A 36 -46.47 26.29 -0.07
CA MET A 36 -46.75 26.91 -1.38
C MET A 36 -48.24 26.94 -1.68
N GLY A 37 -49.08 26.25 -0.90
CA GLY A 37 -50.54 26.20 -1.11
C GLY A 37 -50.94 25.52 -2.40
N ILE A 38 -50.11 24.67 -2.98
CA ILE A 38 -50.35 23.98 -4.26
C ILE A 38 -51.26 22.79 -4.04
N ALA A 39 -52.18 22.54 -5.00
CA ALA A 39 -53.00 21.35 -4.97
C ALA A 39 -52.11 20.06 -5.06
N LYS A 40 -52.48 19.02 -4.30
CA LYS A 40 -51.69 17.77 -4.20
C LYS A 40 -51.53 17.09 -5.57
N GLU A 41 -52.56 17.18 -6.39
CA GLU A 41 -52.59 16.63 -7.75
C GLU A 41 -51.62 17.37 -8.68
N GLU A 42 -51.52 18.68 -8.54
CA GLU A 42 -50.60 19.53 -9.31
C GLU A 42 -49.17 19.30 -8.91
N TYR A 43 -48.87 19.19 -7.62
CA TYR A 43 -47.55 18.85 -7.11
C TYR A 43 -47.09 17.44 -7.56
N GLY A 44 -48.03 16.49 -7.60
CA GLY A 44 -47.79 15.14 -8.13
C GLY A 44 -47.39 15.15 -9.61
N LYS A 45 -48.01 16.00 -10.44
CA LYS A 45 -47.62 16.21 -11.86
C LYS A 45 -46.22 16.81 -11.98
N ILE A 46 -45.90 17.86 -11.21
CA ILE A 46 -44.56 18.47 -11.19
C ILE A 46 -43.47 17.44 -10.86
N LEU A 47 -43.70 16.56 -9.88
CA LEU A 47 -42.75 15.48 -9.54
C LEU A 47 -42.57 14.50 -10.69
N LEU A 48 -43.62 14.23 -11.46
CA LEU A 48 -43.55 13.32 -12.61
C LEU A 48 -42.81 13.97 -13.78
N ASP A 49 -43.08 15.22 -14.09
CA ASP A 49 -42.48 15.98 -15.19
C ASP A 49 -40.98 16.18 -14.95
N LEU A 50 -40.56 16.56 -13.73
CA LEU A 50 -39.15 16.64 -13.34
C LEU A 50 -38.39 15.32 -13.48
N THR A 51 -39.07 14.18 -13.37
CA THR A 51 -38.47 12.87 -13.52
C THR A 51 -38.31 12.47 -14.98
N VAL A 52 -39.28 12.84 -15.83
CA VAL A 52 -39.24 12.61 -17.28
C VAL A 52 -38.19 13.50 -17.94
N GLU A 53 -38.09 14.76 -17.53
CA GLU A 53 -37.09 15.71 -18.05
C GLU A 53 -35.64 15.26 -17.75
N ARG A 54 -35.41 14.63 -16.58
CA ARG A 54 -34.10 14.06 -16.20
C ARG A 54 -33.70 12.81 -16.97
N LEU A 55 -34.64 12.05 -17.51
CA LEU A 55 -34.31 10.89 -18.35
C LEU A 55 -33.78 11.30 -19.74
N ASN A 56 -33.97 12.57 -20.12
CA ASN A 56 -33.58 13.13 -21.41
C ASN A 56 -32.32 14.03 -21.37
N THR A 57 -31.71 14.27 -20.21
CA THR A 57 -30.51 15.11 -20.08
C THR A 57 -29.34 14.30 -19.57
N ASP A 58 -28.21 14.36 -20.29
CA ASP A 58 -26.93 13.72 -19.93
C ASP A 58 -26.40 14.22 -18.59
N VAL A 59 -25.98 13.26 -17.77
CA VAL A 59 -25.63 13.39 -16.36
C VAL A 59 -24.23 13.99 -16.20
N LEU A 60 -24.09 15.32 -16.18
CA LEU A 60 -22.78 15.91 -15.83
C LEU A 60 -22.83 16.98 -14.70
N PHE A 61 -23.98 17.30 -14.11
CA PHE A 61 -24.03 18.44 -13.17
C PHE A 61 -24.96 18.30 -11.95
N CYS A 62 -25.13 17.13 -11.33
CA CYS A 62 -26.02 17.01 -10.16
C CYS A 62 -25.44 16.24 -8.97
N HIS A 63 -24.36 16.75 -8.35
CA HIS A 63 -23.95 16.30 -7.01
C HIS A 63 -24.69 16.99 -5.84
N ALA A 64 -25.54 17.98 -6.10
CA ALA A 64 -26.17 18.78 -5.05
C ALA A 64 -27.60 18.37 -4.64
N VAL A 65 -28.31 17.55 -5.42
CA VAL A 65 -29.66 17.09 -5.07
C VAL A 65 -29.80 15.60 -5.39
N MET A 66 -29.49 14.75 -4.42
CA MET A 66 -29.73 13.31 -4.50
C MET A 66 -31.24 12.99 -4.46
N ILE A 67 -31.93 13.08 -5.58
CA ILE A 67 -33.19 12.38 -5.77
C ILE A 67 -32.81 10.98 -6.27
N SER A 68 -33.13 9.95 -5.46
CA SER A 68 -32.83 8.56 -5.80
C SER A 68 -33.48 8.19 -7.14
N PRO A 69 -32.75 7.62 -8.12
CA PRO A 69 -33.30 7.30 -9.44
C PRO A 69 -34.18 6.03 -9.46
N SER A 70 -34.57 5.47 -8.32
CA SER A 70 -35.41 4.28 -8.31
C SER A 70 -36.89 4.67 -8.54
N SER A 71 -37.48 4.10 -9.58
CA SER A 71 -38.93 4.21 -9.88
C SER A 71 -39.82 3.84 -8.67
N TYR A 72 -39.30 3.10 -7.73
CA TYR A 72 -39.94 2.71 -6.47
C TYR A 72 -40.09 3.88 -5.49
N GLY A 73 -39.08 4.74 -5.38
CA GLY A 73 -39.12 5.94 -4.53
C GLY A 73 -40.14 6.97 -5.02
N LEU A 74 -40.18 7.24 -6.32
CA LEU A 74 -41.12 8.18 -6.91
C LEU A 74 -42.59 7.72 -6.73
N LYS A 75 -42.88 6.45 -7.00
CA LYS A 75 -44.21 5.87 -6.79
C LYS A 75 -44.69 5.97 -5.34
N ALA A 76 -43.78 5.77 -4.39
CA ALA A 76 -44.07 5.91 -2.97
C ALA A 76 -44.35 7.38 -2.57
N ARG A 77 -43.60 8.35 -3.10
CA ARG A 77 -43.79 9.79 -2.88
C ARG A 77 -45.11 10.27 -3.43
N ILE A 78 -45.46 9.97 -4.69
CA ILE A 78 -46.74 10.32 -5.31
C ILE A 78 -47.90 9.72 -4.53
N ARG A 79 -47.79 8.44 -4.12
CA ARG A 79 -48.85 7.79 -3.31
C ARG A 79 -49.00 8.48 -1.95
N ASN A 80 -47.92 8.92 -1.33
CA ASN A 80 -47.96 9.63 -0.04
C ASN A 80 -48.61 11.02 -0.17
N VAL A 81 -48.28 11.77 -1.21
CA VAL A 81 -48.84 13.09 -1.52
C VAL A 81 -50.37 12.99 -1.73
N LEU A 82 -50.83 11.97 -2.48
CA LEU A 82 -52.24 11.77 -2.79
C LEU A 82 -53.04 11.07 -1.67
N SER A 83 -52.36 10.54 -0.63
CA SER A 83 -53.04 9.82 0.46
C SER A 83 -53.72 10.78 1.47
N LYS A 84 -54.83 10.35 2.04
CA LYS A 84 -55.50 11.03 3.16
C LYS A 84 -54.62 11.01 4.40
N GLN A 85 -54.59 12.10 5.16
CA GLN A 85 -53.71 12.26 6.37
C GLN A 85 -53.74 11.03 7.28
N ARG A 86 -52.56 10.45 7.53
CA ARG A 86 -52.37 9.36 8.49
C ARG A 86 -52.30 9.88 9.93
N ASN A 87 -52.77 9.04 10.85
CA ASN A 87 -52.93 9.35 12.28
C ASN A 87 -51.54 9.60 12.92
N LYS A 88 -51.18 10.87 13.16
CA LYS A 88 -49.86 11.32 13.71
C LYS A 88 -49.47 10.64 15.04
N LYS A 89 -50.46 10.30 15.88
CA LYS A 89 -50.23 9.67 17.20
C LYS A 89 -49.62 8.25 17.08
N GLY A 90 -50.03 7.46 16.10
CA GLY A 90 -49.47 6.11 15.87
C GLY A 90 -48.04 6.13 15.34
N GLN A 91 -47.67 7.13 14.55
CA GLN A 91 -46.31 7.27 14.03
C GLN A 91 -45.33 7.70 15.11
N ILE A 92 -45.74 8.60 16.02
CA ILE A 92 -44.91 9.01 17.16
C ILE A 92 -44.66 7.82 18.11
N LEU A 93 -45.73 7.03 18.38
CA LEU A 93 -45.61 5.84 19.24
C LEU A 93 -44.66 4.79 18.65
N MET A 94 -44.75 4.52 17.34
CA MET A 94 -43.81 3.63 16.64
C MET A 94 -42.37 4.15 16.66
N GLY A 95 -42.19 5.46 16.48
CA GLY A 95 -40.87 6.10 16.58
C GLY A 95 -40.25 5.93 17.96
N ILE A 96 -41.01 6.12 19.03
CA ILE A 96 -40.60 5.90 20.41
C ILE A 96 -40.25 4.42 20.65
N LEU A 97 -41.06 3.48 20.16
CA LEU A 97 -40.77 2.04 20.32
C LEU A 97 -39.48 1.62 19.59
N VAL A 98 -39.22 2.16 18.39
CA VAL A 98 -37.99 1.90 17.65
C VAL A 98 -36.78 2.47 18.38
N VAL A 99 -36.87 3.69 18.92
CA VAL A 99 -35.79 4.29 19.72
C VAL A 99 -35.54 3.51 21.00
N LEU A 100 -36.56 3.07 21.71
CA LEU A 100 -36.44 2.24 22.90
C LEU A 100 -35.86 0.86 22.58
N PHE A 101 -36.25 0.25 21.45
CA PHE A 101 -35.68 -1.00 20.99
C PHE A 101 -34.20 -0.85 20.60
N CYS A 102 -33.84 0.19 19.87
CA CYS A 102 -32.43 0.47 19.53
C CYS A 102 -31.61 0.81 20.78
N ALA A 103 -32.13 1.59 21.71
CA ALA A 103 -31.49 1.83 22.99
C ALA A 103 -31.33 0.54 23.80
N GLY A 104 -32.36 -0.29 23.87
CA GLY A 104 -32.31 -1.59 24.53
C GLY A 104 -31.26 -2.53 23.93
N THR A 105 -31.14 -2.58 22.60
CA THR A 105 -30.09 -3.39 21.94
C THR A 105 -28.69 -2.82 22.13
N CYS A 106 -28.52 -1.50 22.19
CA CYS A 106 -27.23 -0.87 22.51
C CYS A 106 -26.79 -1.11 23.97
N PHE A 107 -27.75 -1.20 24.90
CA PHE A 107 -27.46 -1.46 26.31
C PHE A 107 -27.41 -2.96 26.65
N TYR A 108 -27.90 -3.85 25.79
CA TYR A 108 -27.88 -5.30 26.05
C TYR A 108 -26.49 -5.94 25.95
N GLU A 109 -25.52 -5.26 25.36
CA GLU A 109 -24.12 -5.75 25.30
C GLU A 109 -23.31 -5.49 26.59
N ILE A 110 -23.84 -4.75 27.56
CA ILE A 110 -23.07 -4.33 28.75
C ILE A 110 -23.04 -5.35 29.90
N PRO A 111 -24.04 -6.20 30.14
CA PRO A 111 -24.00 -7.12 31.30
C PRO A 111 -23.20 -8.41 31.07
N PHE A 112 -22.84 -8.78 29.85
CA PHE A 112 -22.32 -10.13 29.55
C PHE A 112 -20.84 -10.34 29.94
N LEU A 113 -20.12 -9.28 30.33
CA LEU A 113 -18.70 -9.37 30.70
C LEU A 113 -18.46 -9.54 32.22
N HIS A 114 -19.50 -9.55 33.02
CA HIS A 114 -19.36 -9.75 34.47
C HIS A 114 -19.37 -11.25 34.79
N ASN A 115 -18.21 -11.77 35.18
CA ASN A 115 -17.98 -13.14 35.67
C ASN A 115 -17.88 -14.26 34.62
N MET A 116 -17.32 -14.03 33.44
CA MET A 116 -16.98 -15.15 32.56
C MET A 116 -15.93 -16.06 33.19
N ASN A 117 -16.18 -17.37 33.16
CA ASN A 117 -15.18 -18.36 33.54
C ASN A 117 -14.05 -18.45 32.46
N GLN A 118 -13.02 -19.25 32.75
CA GLN A 118 -11.85 -19.41 31.87
C GLN A 118 -12.22 -19.84 30.45
N GLU A 119 -13.08 -20.87 30.33
CA GLU A 119 -13.49 -21.40 29.01
C GLU A 119 -14.37 -20.42 28.22
N GLU A 120 -15.29 -19.75 28.91
CA GLU A 120 -16.13 -18.70 28.30
C GLU A 120 -15.28 -17.54 27.77
N THR A 121 -14.25 -17.15 28.52
CA THR A 121 -13.29 -16.12 28.08
C THR A 121 -12.60 -16.54 26.79
N ILE A 122 -12.15 -17.79 26.66
CA ILE A 122 -11.52 -18.31 25.44
C ILE A 122 -12.52 -18.36 24.28
N ARG A 123 -13.74 -18.85 24.51
CA ARG A 123 -14.78 -18.93 23.49
C ARG A 123 -15.13 -17.54 22.96
N GLN A 124 -15.27 -16.57 23.85
CA GLN A 124 -15.54 -15.19 23.50
C GLN A 124 -14.36 -14.54 22.75
N TYR A 125 -13.13 -14.82 23.16
CA TYR A 125 -11.93 -14.39 22.47
C TYR A 125 -11.87 -14.92 21.02
N VAL A 126 -12.09 -16.21 20.81
CA VAL A 126 -12.11 -16.83 19.48
C VAL A 126 -13.27 -16.27 18.64
N PHE A 127 -14.43 -16.04 19.26
CA PHE A 127 -15.56 -15.39 18.59
C PHE A 127 -15.19 -13.98 18.10
N TYR A 128 -14.58 -13.14 18.94
CA TYR A 128 -14.15 -11.79 18.55
C TYR A 128 -13.05 -11.83 17.48
N CYS A 129 -12.15 -12.80 17.52
CA CYS A 129 -11.14 -13.01 16.48
C CYS A 129 -11.78 -13.36 15.14
N ASN A 130 -12.79 -14.24 15.12
CA ASN A 130 -13.53 -14.63 13.92
C ASN A 130 -14.32 -13.48 13.29
N GLN A 131 -14.86 -12.58 14.11
CA GLN A 131 -15.64 -11.42 13.67
C GLN A 131 -14.80 -10.18 13.42
N GLU A 132 -13.49 -10.25 13.67
CA GLU A 132 -12.59 -9.08 13.64
C GLU A 132 -13.08 -7.92 14.54
N TYR A 133 -13.74 -8.22 15.65
CA TYR A 133 -14.35 -7.25 16.53
C TYR A 133 -13.34 -6.67 17.54
N PHE A 134 -12.61 -5.65 17.12
CA PHE A 134 -11.50 -5.05 17.88
C PHE A 134 -11.88 -4.48 19.24
N LEU A 135 -13.06 -3.87 19.36
CA LEU A 135 -13.53 -3.35 20.64
C LEU A 135 -13.79 -4.46 21.67
N GLY A 136 -14.27 -5.61 21.21
CA GLY A 136 -14.42 -6.80 22.04
C GLY A 136 -13.07 -7.36 22.47
N LEU A 137 -12.10 -7.47 21.55
CA LEU A 137 -10.73 -7.90 21.86
C LEU A 137 -10.07 -6.99 22.89
N LYS A 138 -10.24 -5.66 22.77
CA LYS A 138 -9.74 -4.68 23.74
C LYS A 138 -10.25 -4.92 25.16
N LYS A 139 -11.47 -5.39 25.30
CA LYS A 139 -12.08 -5.67 26.61
C LYS A 139 -11.60 -6.98 27.24
N ILE A 140 -11.28 -8.01 26.41
CA ILE A 140 -10.99 -9.37 26.88
C ILE A 140 -9.50 -9.67 26.95
N CYS A 141 -8.65 -8.88 26.33
CA CYS A 141 -7.19 -9.04 26.33
C CYS A 141 -6.51 -8.12 27.34
N VAL A 142 -5.27 -8.46 27.72
CA VAL A 142 -4.42 -7.58 28.55
C VAL A 142 -4.03 -6.34 27.74
N PRO A 143 -4.39 -5.12 28.16
CA PRO A 143 -4.26 -3.92 27.32
C PRO A 143 -2.82 -3.50 27.04
N GLU A 144 -1.89 -3.85 27.93
CA GLU A 144 -0.52 -3.33 27.93
C GLU A 144 0.37 -3.88 26.82
N LYS A 145 -0.04 -4.96 26.12
CA LYS A 145 0.78 -5.69 25.15
C LYS A 145 0.08 -6.13 23.88
N MET A 146 -1.13 -5.64 23.64
CA MET A 146 -1.91 -6.08 22.49
C MET A 146 -2.16 -4.96 21.50
N ASP A 147 -1.56 -5.10 20.33
CA ASP A 147 -2.05 -4.41 19.15
C ASP A 147 -3.20 -5.21 18.55
N TYR A 148 -4.42 -4.71 18.70
CA TYR A 148 -5.64 -5.40 18.28
C TYR A 148 -5.75 -5.61 16.77
N PHE A 149 -5.03 -4.83 15.96
CA PHE A 149 -4.99 -5.00 14.51
C PHE A 149 -4.07 -6.14 14.07
N PHE A 150 -2.95 -6.31 14.76
CA PHE A 150 -1.90 -7.26 14.38
C PHE A 150 -1.78 -8.44 15.36
N HIS A 151 -2.62 -8.48 16.39
CA HIS A 151 -2.63 -9.55 17.35
C HIS A 151 -2.82 -10.91 16.67
N PRO A 152 -2.02 -11.93 17.03
CA PRO A 152 -2.20 -13.29 16.53
C PRO A 152 -3.58 -13.79 16.91
N LYS A 153 -4.46 -13.90 15.93
CA LYS A 153 -5.86 -14.30 16.14
C LYS A 153 -5.99 -15.81 16.15
N VAL A 154 -6.67 -16.35 17.13
CA VAL A 154 -7.13 -17.75 17.11
C VAL A 154 -8.47 -17.76 16.41
N THR A 155 -8.51 -18.25 15.17
CA THR A 155 -9.71 -18.26 14.33
C THR A 155 -10.17 -19.66 13.99
N GLY A 156 -11.44 -19.81 13.67
CA GLY A 156 -12.08 -21.10 13.34
C GLY A 156 -13.10 -21.55 14.39
N LYS A 157 -13.74 -22.69 14.13
CA LYS A 157 -14.66 -23.34 15.10
C LYS A 157 -13.83 -24.10 16.13
N ILE A 158 -14.07 -23.87 17.42
CA ILE A 158 -13.40 -24.61 18.48
C ILE A 158 -13.86 -26.08 18.44
N VAL A 159 -12.89 -26.97 18.29
CA VAL A 159 -13.10 -28.45 18.31
C VAL A 159 -12.82 -29.00 19.68
N SER A 160 -11.75 -28.56 20.37
CA SER A 160 -11.45 -28.96 21.74
C SER A 160 -10.74 -27.84 22.50
N LEU A 161 -10.95 -27.85 23.83
CA LEU A 161 -10.32 -26.98 24.82
C LEU A 161 -9.77 -27.87 25.92
N ASN A 162 -8.46 -27.87 26.11
CA ASN A 162 -7.80 -28.67 27.14
C ASN A 162 -6.92 -27.76 27.99
N LYS A 163 -7.18 -27.69 29.29
CA LYS A 163 -6.29 -27.03 30.24
C LYS A 163 -4.99 -27.83 30.33
N THR A 164 -3.85 -27.17 30.08
CA THR A 164 -2.53 -27.81 30.05
C THR A 164 -1.68 -27.50 31.27
N SER A 165 -1.82 -26.29 31.83
CA SER A 165 -1.18 -25.92 33.09
C SER A 165 -1.95 -24.82 33.80
N GLU A 166 -1.78 -24.74 35.13
CA GLU A 166 -2.35 -23.69 35.97
C GLU A 166 -1.38 -23.38 37.10
N ASN A 167 -1.14 -22.12 37.34
CA ASN A 167 -0.45 -21.61 38.50
C ASN A 167 -1.29 -20.53 39.19
N SER A 168 -0.77 -19.88 40.22
CA SER A 168 -1.51 -18.86 41.00
C SER A 168 -1.96 -17.65 40.18
N GLU A 169 -1.34 -17.36 39.07
CA GLU A 169 -1.57 -16.13 38.26
C GLU A 169 -2.04 -16.44 36.84
N GLU A 170 -1.66 -17.58 36.27
CA GLU A 170 -1.85 -17.89 34.86
C GLU A 170 -2.38 -19.29 34.62
N VAL A 171 -3.22 -19.42 33.60
CA VAL A 171 -3.77 -20.70 33.16
C VAL A 171 -3.53 -20.83 31.65
N LEU A 172 -2.96 -21.96 31.26
CA LEU A 172 -2.70 -22.27 29.86
C LEU A 172 -3.70 -23.28 29.32
N TYR A 173 -4.33 -22.93 28.22
CA TYR A 173 -5.22 -23.81 27.47
C TYR A 173 -4.64 -24.12 26.10
N GLN A 174 -4.77 -25.36 25.70
CA GLN A 174 -4.55 -25.79 24.33
C GLN A 174 -5.90 -25.84 23.61
N VAL A 175 -6.01 -25.03 22.57
CA VAL A 175 -7.22 -24.86 21.77
C VAL A 175 -7.00 -25.46 20.40
N VAL A 176 -7.87 -26.37 20.00
CA VAL A 176 -7.90 -26.87 18.62
C VAL A 176 -9.07 -26.21 17.92
N THR A 177 -8.77 -25.50 16.83
CA THR A 177 -9.79 -24.89 15.97
C THR A 177 -9.77 -25.51 14.59
N GLU A 178 -10.93 -25.51 13.92
CA GLU A 178 -11.12 -26.00 12.55
C GLU A 178 -11.60 -24.85 11.66
N ASP A 179 -10.94 -24.65 10.54
CA ASP A 179 -11.34 -23.63 9.57
C ASP A 179 -12.45 -24.13 8.63
N LYS A 180 -12.95 -23.22 7.75
CA LYS A 180 -14.02 -23.54 6.78
C LYS A 180 -13.64 -24.65 5.78
N LYS A 181 -12.35 -24.98 5.66
CA LYS A 181 -11.83 -26.04 4.77
C LYS A 181 -11.56 -27.36 5.51
N GLY A 182 -11.95 -27.46 6.79
CA GLY A 182 -11.72 -28.64 7.63
C GLY A 182 -10.29 -28.76 8.17
N CYS A 183 -9.41 -27.77 7.97
CA CYS A 183 -8.05 -27.81 8.49
C CYS A 183 -8.03 -27.52 9.98
N LYS A 184 -7.51 -28.45 10.77
CA LYS A 184 -7.38 -28.30 12.22
C LYS A 184 -6.08 -27.60 12.58
N ARG A 185 -6.17 -26.61 13.48
CA ARG A 185 -5.03 -25.87 14.04
C ARG A 185 -5.02 -25.98 15.54
N LYS A 186 -3.86 -26.31 16.08
CA LYS A 186 -3.62 -26.40 17.53
C LYS A 186 -2.86 -25.15 17.96
N GLN A 187 -3.39 -24.43 18.95
CA GLN A 187 -2.82 -23.18 19.45
C GLN A 187 -2.97 -23.10 20.94
N SER A 188 -2.03 -22.45 21.63
CA SER A 188 -2.12 -22.22 23.07
C SER A 188 -2.66 -20.82 23.36
N ILE A 189 -3.55 -20.71 24.34
CA ILE A 189 -4.07 -19.46 24.88
C ILE A 189 -3.73 -19.39 26.36
N CYS A 190 -3.05 -18.34 26.76
CA CYS A 190 -2.77 -18.06 28.16
C CYS A 190 -3.80 -17.07 28.70
N LEU A 191 -4.39 -17.40 29.83
CA LEU A 191 -5.25 -16.54 30.61
C LEU A 191 -4.55 -16.08 31.88
N VAL A 192 -4.78 -14.84 32.27
CA VAL A 192 -4.32 -14.26 33.54
C VAL A 192 -5.51 -13.74 34.32
N GLN A 193 -5.53 -14.00 35.63
CA GLN A 193 -6.53 -13.44 36.52
C GLN A 193 -6.19 -11.98 36.81
N ARG A 194 -7.14 -11.11 36.49
CA ARG A 194 -7.19 -9.70 36.92
C ARG A 194 -8.48 -9.49 37.68
N GLU A 195 -9.18 -8.38 37.49
CA GLU A 195 -10.58 -8.25 37.93
C GLU A 195 -11.47 -9.33 37.28
N GLN A 196 -11.10 -9.73 36.06
CA GLN A 196 -11.70 -10.82 35.27
C GLN A 196 -10.59 -11.60 34.57
N TRP A 197 -10.90 -12.75 34.03
CA TRP A 197 -9.98 -13.51 33.17
C TRP A 197 -9.69 -12.72 31.89
N LYS A 198 -8.40 -12.52 31.58
CA LYS A 198 -7.91 -11.84 30.38
C LYS A 198 -6.97 -12.73 29.58
N VAL A 199 -7.08 -12.64 28.26
CA VAL A 199 -6.13 -13.31 27.35
C VAL A 199 -4.82 -12.54 27.34
N LYS A 200 -3.72 -13.24 27.54
CA LYS A 200 -2.34 -12.72 27.52
C LYS A 200 -1.56 -13.31 26.35
N PRO A 201 -0.63 -12.56 25.71
CA PRO A 201 0.32 -13.14 24.75
C PRO A 201 1.12 -14.29 25.36
N TRP A 202 1.29 -15.37 24.61
CA TRP A 202 1.96 -16.59 25.07
C TRP A 202 2.90 -17.16 24.00
N SER A 203 4.00 -17.80 24.42
CA SER A 203 4.92 -18.54 23.57
C SER A 203 5.22 -19.93 24.18
N GLU A 204 5.10 -20.98 23.37
CA GLU A 204 5.29 -22.39 23.83
C GLU A 204 6.76 -22.72 24.13
N ALA A 205 7.72 -22.11 23.41
CA ALA A 205 9.15 -22.39 23.54
C ALA A 205 9.87 -21.52 24.60
N ASN A 206 9.16 -20.82 25.46
CA ASN A 206 9.70 -19.87 26.45
C ASN A 206 10.64 -18.82 25.82
N VAL A 207 10.37 -18.43 24.58
CA VAL A 207 11.04 -17.34 23.87
C VAL A 207 10.16 -16.09 23.86
N PRO A 208 10.70 -14.87 23.77
CA PRO A 208 9.90 -13.65 23.81
C PRO A 208 9.15 -13.38 22.49
N PHE A 209 8.74 -14.44 21.78
CA PHE A 209 8.05 -14.36 20.50
C PHE A 209 6.82 -15.26 20.47
N GLN A 210 5.72 -14.75 19.96
CA GLN A 210 4.64 -15.57 19.46
C GLN A 210 4.94 -15.97 18.01
N TYR A 211 4.71 -17.22 17.66
CA TYR A 211 4.99 -17.76 16.34
C TYR A 211 3.97 -18.82 15.92
N ASP A 212 3.95 -19.14 14.64
CA ASP A 212 3.32 -20.34 14.11
C ASP A 212 4.32 -21.17 13.30
N VAL A 213 4.01 -22.45 13.15
CA VAL A 213 4.80 -23.39 12.35
C VAL A 213 4.03 -23.66 11.05
N VAL A 214 4.65 -23.31 9.92
CA VAL A 214 4.09 -23.54 8.59
C VAL A 214 5.12 -24.27 7.74
N LYS A 215 4.78 -25.42 7.17
CA LYS A 215 5.68 -26.25 6.36
C LYS A 215 7.04 -26.47 7.04
N ASN A 216 7.03 -26.78 8.34
CA ASN A 216 8.21 -27.01 9.18
C ASN A 216 9.16 -25.78 9.33
N LYS A 217 8.70 -24.57 9.06
CA LYS A 217 9.39 -23.31 9.29
C LYS A 217 8.62 -22.44 10.28
N ILE A 218 9.32 -21.56 10.99
CA ILE A 218 8.75 -20.64 12.00
C ILE A 218 8.45 -19.29 11.35
N ARG A 219 7.27 -18.76 11.65
CA ARG A 219 6.82 -17.42 11.30
C ARG A 219 6.57 -16.64 12.58
N ILE A 220 7.38 -15.63 12.87
CA ILE A 220 7.20 -14.76 14.04
C ILE A 220 5.96 -13.89 13.84
N LYS A 221 5.02 -13.98 14.79
CA LYS A 221 3.75 -13.24 14.76
C LYS A 221 3.81 -11.96 15.57
N ALA A 222 4.42 -12.03 16.76
CA ALA A 222 4.57 -10.90 17.64
C ALA A 222 5.78 -11.06 18.56
N TYR A 223 6.48 -9.96 18.84
CA TYR A 223 7.39 -9.84 19.97
C TYR A 223 6.58 -9.54 21.23
N ILE A 224 6.82 -10.31 22.31
CA ILE A 224 6.09 -10.22 23.59
C ILE A 224 7.03 -9.96 24.78
N GLY A 225 8.33 -9.79 24.51
CA GLY A 225 9.35 -9.48 25.50
C GLY A 225 9.31 -8.03 26.02
N LYS A 226 10.28 -7.72 26.89
CA LYS A 226 10.45 -6.38 27.49
C LYS A 226 11.88 -5.87 27.34
N GLU A 227 12.73 -6.63 26.68
CA GLU A 227 14.15 -6.35 26.57
C GLU A 227 14.39 -5.14 25.63
N ASP A 228 15.34 -4.28 25.99
CA ASP A 228 15.78 -3.15 25.17
C ASP A 228 16.54 -3.61 23.90
N VAL A 229 17.21 -4.77 23.97
CA VAL A 229 17.97 -5.37 22.88
C VAL A 229 17.40 -6.74 22.55
N VAL A 230 16.94 -6.90 21.31
CA VAL A 230 16.28 -8.12 20.86
C VAL A 230 17.04 -8.76 19.71
N SER A 231 17.33 -10.04 19.85
CA SER A 231 17.85 -10.85 18.76
C SER A 231 16.85 -11.96 18.44
N VAL A 232 16.36 -11.97 17.21
CA VAL A 232 15.52 -13.06 16.72
C VAL A 232 16.41 -14.27 16.47
N PRO A 233 16.13 -15.43 17.07
CA PRO A 233 16.96 -16.62 16.88
C PRO A 233 16.79 -17.21 15.47
N GLU A 234 17.85 -17.82 14.94
CA GLU A 234 17.75 -18.52 13.64
C GLU A 234 16.80 -19.71 13.67
N LYS A 235 16.65 -20.34 14.83
CA LYS A 235 15.79 -21.52 15.04
C LYS A 235 15.03 -21.42 16.36
N ILE A 236 13.79 -21.89 16.35
CA ILE A 236 12.96 -22.11 17.54
C ILE A 236 12.48 -23.57 17.48
N GLU A 237 12.70 -24.33 18.55
CA GLU A 237 12.38 -25.78 18.61
C GLU A 237 12.98 -26.57 17.42
N GLY A 238 14.21 -26.25 17.05
CA GLY A 238 14.92 -26.88 15.94
C GLY A 238 14.44 -26.48 14.54
N LYS A 239 13.37 -25.71 14.42
CA LYS A 239 12.81 -25.25 13.15
C LYS A 239 13.30 -23.86 12.80
N THR A 240 13.63 -23.64 11.54
CA THR A 240 14.19 -22.37 11.05
C THR A 240 13.16 -21.25 11.07
N VAL A 241 13.54 -20.09 11.61
CA VAL A 241 12.76 -18.85 11.53
C VAL A 241 12.97 -18.25 10.14
N ASN A 242 11.91 -18.18 9.33
CA ASN A 242 11.99 -17.72 7.95
C ASN A 242 11.13 -16.50 7.63
N GLU A 243 10.23 -16.10 8.52
CA GLU A 243 9.34 -14.97 8.27
C GLU A 243 9.12 -14.15 9.55
N ILE A 244 9.20 -12.85 9.41
CA ILE A 244 8.67 -11.87 10.38
C ILE A 244 7.37 -11.34 9.80
N ARG A 245 6.25 -11.56 10.49
CA ARG A 245 4.94 -11.17 9.98
C ARG A 245 4.67 -9.66 10.11
N THR A 246 3.66 -9.23 9.38
CA THR A 246 3.10 -7.87 9.47
C THR A 246 2.87 -7.48 10.92
N GLY A 247 3.42 -6.33 11.34
CA GLY A 247 3.26 -5.77 12.68
C GLY A 247 3.93 -6.55 13.81
N ALA A 248 4.84 -7.48 13.53
CA ALA A 248 5.39 -8.37 14.55
C ALA A 248 6.08 -7.65 15.74
N PHE A 249 6.70 -6.50 15.50
CA PHE A 249 7.33 -5.66 16.53
C PHE A 249 6.58 -4.34 16.77
N LYS A 250 5.36 -4.20 16.25
CA LYS A 250 4.62 -2.95 16.35
C LYS A 250 4.45 -2.48 17.79
N ASN A 251 4.69 -1.17 18.04
CA ASN A 251 4.54 -0.51 19.33
C ASN A 251 5.44 -1.08 20.45
N CYS A 252 6.56 -1.72 20.11
CA CYS A 252 7.49 -2.25 21.11
C CYS A 252 8.50 -1.17 21.54
N ASN A 253 8.85 -1.15 22.83
CA ASN A 253 9.86 -0.26 23.40
C ASN A 253 11.23 -0.96 23.33
N VAL A 254 11.74 -1.16 22.13
CA VAL A 254 13.02 -1.83 21.86
C VAL A 254 13.99 -0.81 21.29
N LYS A 255 15.23 -0.81 21.76
CA LYS A 255 16.28 0.10 21.28
C LYS A 255 17.08 -0.49 20.12
N LYS A 256 17.29 -1.82 20.14
CA LYS A 256 18.09 -2.52 19.13
C LYS A 256 17.45 -3.85 18.75
N ILE A 257 17.39 -4.13 17.43
CA ILE A 257 16.83 -5.38 16.89
C ILE A 257 17.85 -6.03 15.95
N THR A 258 18.03 -7.35 16.08
CA THR A 258 18.81 -8.15 15.14
C THR A 258 17.94 -9.25 14.55
N ILE A 259 17.85 -9.30 13.22
CA ILE A 259 17.12 -10.31 12.43
C ILE A 259 18.14 -11.22 11.75
N PRO A 260 18.03 -12.56 11.89
CA PRO A 260 18.99 -13.50 11.34
C PRO A 260 18.86 -13.61 9.80
N ALA A 261 19.92 -14.15 9.18
CA ALA A 261 19.97 -14.37 7.73
C ALA A 261 18.97 -15.42 7.22
N SER A 262 18.46 -16.26 8.10
CA SER A 262 17.43 -17.26 7.77
C SER A 262 16.06 -16.66 7.42
N VAL A 263 15.81 -15.40 7.76
CA VAL A 263 14.56 -14.72 7.45
C VAL A 263 14.52 -14.33 5.97
N GLU A 264 13.55 -14.90 5.25
CA GLU A 264 13.34 -14.72 3.81
C GLU A 264 12.31 -13.62 3.51
N THR A 265 11.46 -13.27 4.51
CA THR A 265 10.39 -12.27 4.33
C THR A 265 10.16 -11.50 5.62
N ILE A 266 10.06 -10.17 5.48
CA ILE A 266 9.64 -9.25 6.53
C ILE A 266 8.36 -8.58 6.04
N GLY A 267 7.29 -8.72 6.81
CA GLY A 267 5.97 -8.21 6.45
C GLY A 267 5.86 -6.69 6.59
N SER A 268 4.86 -6.13 5.92
CA SER A 268 4.46 -4.72 6.02
C SER A 268 4.35 -4.28 7.49
N MET A 269 4.83 -3.07 7.80
CA MET A 269 4.78 -2.49 9.16
C MET A 269 5.36 -3.39 10.27
N ALA A 270 6.26 -4.34 9.91
CA ALA A 270 6.82 -5.28 10.90
C ALA A 270 7.45 -4.56 12.10
N PHE A 271 8.07 -3.41 11.87
CA PHE A 271 8.69 -2.56 12.88
C PHE A 271 7.97 -1.21 13.04
N PHE A 272 6.64 -1.21 12.92
CA PHE A 272 5.85 0.02 12.99
C PHE A 272 5.85 0.65 14.38
N ASN A 273 6.04 1.99 14.44
CA ASN A 273 5.92 2.78 15.65
C ASN A 273 6.81 2.28 16.80
N LEU A 274 8.10 2.22 16.53
CA LEU A 274 9.14 1.92 17.53
C LEU A 274 9.77 3.24 18.00
N PRO A 275 9.23 3.88 19.06
CA PRO A 275 9.63 5.24 19.43
C PRO A 275 11.07 5.35 19.96
N ASP A 276 11.62 4.25 20.47
CA ASP A 276 12.95 4.23 21.09
C ASP A 276 13.99 3.42 20.30
N CYS A 277 13.61 2.84 19.16
CA CYS A 277 14.52 2.03 18.34
C CYS A 277 15.54 2.92 17.61
N GLU A 278 16.84 2.65 17.86
CA GLU A 278 17.95 3.39 17.25
C GLU A 278 18.69 2.60 16.17
N GLU A 279 18.69 1.27 16.27
CA GLU A 279 19.46 0.40 15.36
C GLU A 279 18.69 -0.88 15.03
N ILE A 280 18.67 -1.24 13.75
CA ILE A 280 18.15 -2.53 13.29
C ILE A 280 19.18 -3.19 12.37
N THR A 281 19.52 -4.45 12.65
CA THR A 281 20.36 -5.27 11.77
C THR A 281 19.52 -6.33 11.08
N ILE A 282 19.55 -6.37 9.76
CA ILE A 282 18.84 -7.32 8.90
C ILE A 282 19.87 -8.27 8.25
N GLY A 283 19.84 -9.54 8.61
CA GLY A 283 20.79 -10.55 8.14
C GLY A 283 20.63 -10.94 6.68
N ASN A 284 19.44 -10.72 6.10
CA ASN A 284 19.14 -10.95 4.70
C ASN A 284 18.39 -9.75 4.11
N LYS A 285 19.10 -8.89 3.38
CA LYS A 285 18.50 -7.68 2.79
C LYS A 285 17.36 -7.99 1.82
N MET A 286 17.38 -9.15 1.15
CA MET A 286 16.32 -9.57 0.23
C MET A 286 14.99 -9.94 0.91
N ALA A 287 14.94 -9.89 2.24
CA ALA A 287 13.69 -9.99 3.01
C ALA A 287 12.88 -8.67 3.05
N LEU A 288 13.50 -7.54 2.70
CA LEU A 288 12.92 -6.19 2.75
C LEU A 288 12.11 -5.91 1.47
N LYS A 289 10.94 -6.54 1.33
CA LYS A 289 10.09 -6.44 0.12
C LYS A 289 8.98 -5.39 0.20
N SER A 290 8.77 -4.77 1.35
CA SER A 290 7.76 -3.74 1.57
C SER A 290 8.41 -2.40 1.87
N ASP A 291 7.83 -1.32 1.40
CA ASP A 291 8.31 0.06 1.58
C ASP A 291 7.93 0.68 2.93
N ASP A 292 7.04 0.06 3.68
CA ASP A 292 6.48 0.56 4.95
C ASP A 292 6.96 -0.18 6.21
N ILE A 293 8.03 -0.98 6.10
CA ILE A 293 8.51 -1.86 7.19
C ILE A 293 8.85 -1.07 8.47
N PHE A 294 9.47 0.12 8.33
CA PHE A 294 9.97 0.95 9.44
C PHE A 294 9.10 2.19 9.72
N LYS A 295 7.86 2.22 9.26
CA LYS A 295 7.00 3.41 9.37
C LYS A 295 6.83 3.88 10.83
N ARG A 296 7.00 5.19 11.07
CA ARG A 296 6.93 5.84 12.39
C ARG A 296 8.00 5.39 13.39
N CYS A 297 9.24 5.26 12.95
CA CYS A 297 10.39 4.94 13.79
C CYS A 297 11.36 6.14 13.86
N PRO A 298 11.04 7.22 14.60
CA PRO A 298 11.71 8.51 14.50
C PRO A 298 13.16 8.53 14.98
N LYS A 299 13.56 7.55 15.80
CA LYS A 299 14.92 7.49 16.37
C LYS A 299 15.86 6.55 15.64
N ILE A 300 15.40 5.83 14.60
CA ILE A 300 16.30 4.96 13.83
C ILE A 300 17.38 5.83 13.17
N LYS A 301 18.64 5.55 13.56
CA LYS A 301 19.83 6.19 12.99
C LYS A 301 20.42 5.34 11.88
N GLU A 302 20.28 4.02 11.98
CA GLU A 302 20.94 3.09 11.08
C GLU A 302 20.14 1.78 10.95
N VAL A 303 19.99 1.34 9.69
CA VAL A 303 19.53 0.00 9.35
C VAL A 303 20.64 -0.75 8.64
N ASN A 304 21.31 -1.63 9.37
CA ASN A 304 22.42 -2.44 8.86
C ASN A 304 21.87 -3.63 8.06
N THR A 305 22.00 -3.62 6.75
CA THR A 305 21.57 -4.72 5.88
C THR A 305 22.76 -5.59 5.47
N LYS A 306 22.58 -6.92 5.58
CA LYS A 306 23.58 -7.92 5.19
C LYS A 306 23.02 -8.83 4.09
N GLY A 307 23.91 -9.64 3.51
CA GLY A 307 23.54 -10.61 2.47
C GLY A 307 23.82 -10.09 1.07
N LYS A 308 23.64 -10.97 0.08
CA LYS A 308 23.80 -10.65 -1.35
C LYS A 308 22.58 -9.88 -1.85
N GLY A 309 22.77 -9.14 -2.95
CA GLY A 309 21.71 -8.39 -3.62
C GLY A 309 21.86 -6.88 -3.46
N THR A 310 21.04 -6.16 -4.19
CA THR A 310 21.05 -4.70 -4.26
C THR A 310 19.64 -4.15 -4.02
N ILE A 311 19.53 -3.15 -3.16
CA ILE A 311 18.28 -2.42 -2.97
C ILE A 311 18.40 -1.12 -3.76
N VAL A 312 17.49 -0.91 -4.71
CA VAL A 312 17.46 0.24 -5.62
C VAL A 312 16.23 1.08 -5.31
N TRP A 313 16.43 2.37 -5.15
CA TRP A 313 15.34 3.32 -4.94
C TRP A 313 15.24 4.31 -6.10
N PHE A 314 14.11 4.28 -6.79
CA PHE A 314 13.77 5.23 -7.85
C PHE A 314 13.01 6.42 -7.28
N ILE A 315 13.44 7.62 -7.62
CA ILE A 315 12.79 8.89 -7.25
C ILE A 315 12.61 9.72 -8.51
N GLY A 316 11.38 10.10 -8.79
CA GLY A 316 11.08 10.90 -9.98
C GLY A 316 9.58 11.16 -10.15
N ASN A 317 9.13 11.18 -11.38
CA ASN A 317 7.76 11.52 -11.72
C ASN A 317 7.17 10.56 -12.75
N SER A 318 6.09 10.98 -13.43
CA SER A 318 5.43 10.20 -14.48
C SER A 318 6.35 9.66 -15.57
N LEU A 319 7.53 10.24 -15.77
CA LEU A 319 8.49 9.73 -16.78
C LEU A 319 9.09 8.36 -16.38
N ILE A 320 9.08 8.00 -15.10
CA ILE A 320 9.40 6.65 -14.64
C ILE A 320 8.17 5.74 -14.76
N GLU A 321 7.02 6.24 -14.27
CA GLU A 321 5.78 5.50 -14.11
C GLU A 321 5.15 5.12 -15.45
N ASP A 322 4.94 6.09 -16.35
CA ASP A 322 4.23 5.86 -17.61
C ASP A 322 4.98 4.95 -18.58
N GLY A 323 6.33 4.95 -18.52
CA GLY A 323 7.16 4.00 -19.25
C GLY A 323 7.34 2.64 -18.57
N ASN A 324 6.84 2.44 -17.35
CA ASN A 324 7.12 1.27 -16.50
C ASN A 324 8.61 0.92 -16.39
N LEU A 325 9.45 1.94 -16.30
CA LEU A 325 10.90 1.82 -16.35
C LEU A 325 11.45 0.95 -15.22
N ASP A 326 10.98 1.14 -14.01
CA ASP A 326 11.36 0.41 -12.81
C ASP A 326 10.94 -1.06 -12.87
N THR A 327 9.75 -1.34 -13.42
CA THR A 327 9.25 -2.70 -13.64
C THR A 327 10.09 -3.43 -14.69
N TYR A 328 10.40 -2.79 -15.82
CA TYR A 328 11.28 -3.39 -16.82
C TYR A 328 12.70 -3.64 -16.31
N PHE A 329 13.22 -2.71 -15.50
CA PHE A 329 14.49 -2.92 -14.82
C PHE A 329 14.46 -4.17 -13.91
N GLN A 330 13.39 -4.34 -13.12
CA GLN A 330 13.23 -5.53 -12.27
C GLN A 330 13.14 -6.82 -13.10
N ASP A 331 12.32 -6.84 -14.15
CA ASP A 331 12.19 -7.98 -15.05
C ASP A 331 13.53 -8.40 -15.66
N ILE A 332 14.35 -7.42 -16.05
CA ILE A 332 15.70 -7.67 -16.57
C ILE A 332 16.59 -8.27 -15.48
N CYS A 333 16.59 -7.71 -14.26
CA CYS A 333 17.35 -8.26 -13.15
C CYS A 333 16.93 -9.71 -12.84
N ASP A 334 15.64 -10.01 -12.85
CA ASP A 334 15.10 -11.35 -12.60
C ASP A 334 15.56 -12.35 -13.67
N GLN A 335 15.52 -11.97 -14.96
CA GLN A 335 16.04 -12.80 -16.06
C GLN A 335 17.54 -13.05 -15.91
N LYS A 336 18.30 -12.07 -15.45
CA LYS A 336 19.74 -12.16 -15.22
C LYS A 336 20.10 -12.83 -13.90
N LYS A 337 19.11 -13.17 -13.08
CA LYS A 337 19.28 -13.73 -11.72
C LYS A 337 20.10 -12.81 -10.81
N GLU A 338 20.02 -11.50 -11.04
CA GLU A 338 20.55 -10.50 -10.13
C GLU A 338 19.54 -10.30 -8.99
N PRO A 339 19.91 -10.56 -7.74
CA PRO A 339 19.01 -10.38 -6.61
C PRO A 339 18.84 -8.88 -6.33
N VAL A 340 17.74 -8.31 -6.81
CA VAL A 340 17.39 -6.91 -6.65
C VAL A 340 16.03 -6.77 -5.96
N ILE A 341 15.91 -5.78 -5.10
CA ILE A 341 14.63 -5.22 -4.66
C ILE A 341 14.64 -3.76 -5.10
N HIS A 342 13.55 -3.29 -5.70
CA HIS A 342 13.39 -1.88 -5.97
C HIS A 342 12.21 -1.29 -5.19
N TYR A 343 12.34 0.00 -4.87
CA TYR A 343 11.28 0.87 -4.39
C TYR A 343 11.14 2.01 -5.37
N THR A 344 9.93 2.51 -5.55
CA THR A 344 9.66 3.61 -6.49
C THR A 344 8.81 4.67 -5.79
N ASN A 345 9.29 5.91 -5.83
CA ASN A 345 8.54 7.09 -5.44
C ASN A 345 8.38 7.98 -6.65
N THR A 346 7.16 8.06 -7.13
CA THR A 346 6.79 8.91 -8.25
C THR A 346 5.56 9.74 -7.89
N GLY A 347 5.40 10.85 -8.58
CA GLY A 347 4.20 11.67 -8.53
C GLY A 347 4.07 12.44 -9.83
N SER A 348 2.87 12.53 -10.38
CA SER A 348 2.65 13.24 -11.65
C SER A 348 3.15 14.68 -11.56
N GLY A 349 4.13 15.05 -12.40
CA GLY A 349 4.75 16.37 -12.39
C GLY A 349 5.65 16.67 -11.20
N TYR A 350 5.94 15.71 -10.32
CA TYR A 350 6.80 15.93 -9.14
C TYR A 350 8.21 16.31 -9.54
N MET A 351 8.74 17.28 -8.81
CA MET A 351 10.16 17.63 -8.75
C MET A 351 10.77 17.04 -7.48
N VAL A 352 12.11 17.08 -7.36
CA VAL A 352 12.81 16.60 -6.13
C VAL A 352 12.31 17.32 -4.87
N MET A 353 11.93 18.61 -5.00
CA MET A 353 11.35 19.39 -3.90
C MET A 353 10.04 18.80 -3.38
N ASP A 354 9.19 18.30 -4.26
CA ASP A 354 7.89 17.73 -3.87
C ASP A 354 8.10 16.47 -3.05
N HIS A 355 9.04 15.63 -3.46
CA HIS A 355 9.45 14.46 -2.68
C HIS A 355 10.03 14.86 -1.31
N LEU A 356 10.82 15.93 -1.22
CA LEU A 356 11.35 16.44 0.05
C LEU A 356 10.25 16.97 0.96
N ASN A 357 9.23 17.61 0.43
CA ASN A 357 8.08 18.10 1.20
C ASN A 357 7.23 16.93 1.71
N ASP A 358 7.09 15.87 0.93
CA ASP A 358 6.40 14.65 1.32
C ASP A 358 7.19 13.85 2.37
N PHE A 359 8.52 14.05 2.47
CA PHE A 359 9.36 13.52 3.56
C PHE A 359 8.81 13.81 4.95
N GLN A 360 8.09 14.89 5.10
CA GLN A 360 7.46 15.24 6.38
C GLN A 360 6.17 14.46 6.61
N LYS A 361 5.60 13.81 5.59
CA LYS A 361 4.28 13.20 5.64
C LYS A 361 4.27 11.67 5.46
N ASP A 362 4.91 11.10 4.43
CA ASP A 362 4.71 9.67 4.08
C ASP A 362 5.82 9.03 3.23
N LEU A 363 7.08 9.47 3.31
CA LEU A 363 8.14 8.78 2.58
C LEU A 363 8.35 7.35 3.08
N PRO A 364 8.74 6.45 2.17
CA PRO A 364 9.05 5.08 2.52
C PRO A 364 10.37 5.03 3.32
N GLU A 365 10.24 5.06 4.65
CA GLU A 365 11.41 4.97 5.54
C GLU A 365 12.29 3.76 5.19
N THR A 366 11.69 2.67 4.70
CA THR A 366 12.44 1.50 4.27
C THR A 366 13.42 1.84 3.14
N ALA A 367 13.00 2.62 2.15
CA ALA A 367 13.83 2.95 1.00
C ALA A 367 15.04 3.81 1.40
N TYR A 368 14.84 4.95 2.07
CA TYR A 368 15.96 5.83 2.39
C TYR A 368 16.91 5.26 3.46
N LEU A 369 16.42 4.39 4.35
CA LEU A 369 17.24 3.73 5.37
C LEU A 369 18.04 2.54 4.83
N THR A 370 17.64 1.94 3.71
CA THR A 370 18.20 0.67 3.26
C THR A 370 18.74 0.63 1.84
N ALA A 371 18.41 1.59 0.98
CA ALA A 371 18.83 1.59 -0.41
C ALA A 371 20.36 1.60 -0.55
N ASP A 372 20.88 0.67 -1.34
CA ASP A 372 22.28 0.64 -1.76
C ASP A 372 22.54 1.60 -2.93
N VAL A 373 21.53 1.76 -3.78
CA VAL A 373 21.54 2.63 -4.97
C VAL A 373 20.29 3.49 -4.99
N ILE A 374 20.47 4.77 -5.25
CA ILE A 374 19.39 5.73 -5.40
C ILE A 374 19.47 6.30 -6.81
N LEU A 375 18.40 6.17 -7.57
CA LEU A 375 18.26 6.69 -8.92
C LEU A 375 17.33 7.89 -8.87
N ILE A 376 17.87 9.08 -9.03
CA ILE A 376 17.11 10.33 -8.95
C ILE A 376 16.97 10.93 -10.33
N GLN A 377 15.75 11.28 -10.69
CA GLN A 377 15.42 11.99 -11.90
C GLN A 377 15.30 13.50 -11.60
N PRO A 378 16.35 14.29 -11.75
CA PRO A 378 16.25 15.73 -11.72
C PRO A 378 15.73 16.24 -13.07
N LEU A 379 14.79 17.17 -13.04
CA LEU A 379 14.26 17.82 -14.25
C LEU A 379 15.09 19.06 -14.64
N HIS A 380 15.66 19.76 -13.66
CA HIS A 380 16.35 21.03 -13.85
C HIS A 380 17.65 21.14 -13.05
N ASP A 381 18.57 21.95 -13.52
CA ASP A 381 19.90 22.15 -12.94
C ASP A 381 19.85 22.71 -11.49
N TYR A 382 18.81 23.50 -11.14
CA TYR A 382 18.65 24.08 -9.79
C TYR A 382 18.21 23.04 -8.70
N GLU A 383 17.80 21.86 -9.10
CA GLU A 383 17.41 20.82 -8.15
C GLU A 383 18.62 20.11 -7.51
N ALA A 384 19.84 20.38 -7.93
CA ALA A 384 21.05 19.77 -7.37
C ALA A 384 21.15 19.94 -5.85
N MET A 385 20.84 21.14 -5.34
CA MET A 385 20.83 21.39 -3.89
C MET A 385 19.77 20.56 -3.16
N MET A 386 18.61 20.32 -3.80
CA MET A 386 17.54 19.49 -3.24
C MET A 386 17.94 18.02 -3.19
N VAL A 387 18.62 17.54 -4.22
CA VAL A 387 19.18 16.17 -4.23
C VAL A 387 20.21 16.01 -3.12
N SER A 388 21.01 17.02 -2.85
CA SER A 388 21.95 17.04 -1.72
C SER A 388 21.22 16.85 -0.38
N THR A 389 20.16 17.65 -0.16
CA THR A 389 19.32 17.55 1.07
C THR A 389 18.69 16.18 1.21
N LEU A 390 18.24 15.56 0.12
CA LEU A 390 17.72 14.19 0.12
C LEU A 390 18.82 13.20 0.50
N SER A 391 20.02 13.35 -0.10
CA SER A 391 21.15 12.44 0.15
C SER A 391 21.61 12.43 1.60
N ASP A 392 21.51 13.56 2.31
CA ASP A 392 21.89 13.68 3.73
C ASP A 392 20.97 12.88 4.66
N LYS A 393 19.76 12.60 4.21
CA LYS A 393 18.78 11.75 4.95
C LYS A 393 18.95 10.27 4.66
N CYS A 394 19.60 9.94 3.57
CA CYS A 394 19.78 8.56 3.13
C CYS A 394 20.96 7.89 3.82
N ARG A 395 21.00 6.59 3.77
CA ARG A 395 22.12 5.76 4.21
C ARG A 395 23.46 6.30 3.68
N LYS A 396 24.48 6.40 4.54
CA LYS A 396 25.74 7.10 4.23
C LYS A 396 26.52 6.51 3.05
N ASP A 397 26.47 5.20 2.87
CA ASP A 397 27.16 4.45 1.81
C ASP A 397 26.33 4.23 0.55
N ALA A 398 25.08 4.72 0.52
CA ALA A 398 24.23 4.66 -0.67
C ALA A 398 24.90 5.40 -1.84
N LYS A 399 24.90 4.76 -3.01
CA LYS A 399 25.38 5.33 -4.28
C LYS A 399 24.26 6.06 -4.97
N ILE A 400 24.43 7.33 -5.25
CA ILE A 400 23.42 8.16 -5.93
C ILE A 400 23.79 8.31 -7.38
N TYR A 401 22.87 7.95 -8.27
CA TYR A 401 22.98 8.13 -9.71
C TYR A 401 21.93 9.13 -10.19
N SER A 402 22.30 9.98 -11.15
CA SER A 402 21.32 10.75 -11.88
C SER A 402 20.67 9.87 -12.94
N LEU A 403 19.33 9.79 -12.91
CA LEU A 403 18.54 9.01 -13.86
C LEU A 403 18.34 9.82 -15.15
N GLY A 404 18.93 9.34 -16.25
CA GLY A 404 18.77 9.92 -17.56
C GLY A 404 17.45 9.55 -18.21
N THR A 405 16.61 10.54 -18.44
CA THR A 405 15.31 10.42 -19.13
C THR A 405 15.31 11.27 -20.41
N ILE A 406 14.17 11.36 -21.08
CA ILE A 406 14.01 12.23 -22.24
C ILE A 406 14.33 13.71 -21.96
N TYR A 407 14.24 14.18 -20.72
CA TYR A 407 14.56 15.54 -20.31
C TYR A 407 15.90 15.68 -19.60
N THR A 408 16.34 14.66 -18.88
CA THR A 408 17.62 14.66 -18.16
C THR A 408 18.69 13.98 -18.99
N ARG A 409 19.63 14.76 -19.51
CA ARG A 409 20.70 14.31 -20.41
C ARG A 409 22.07 14.33 -19.74
N TYR A 410 23.01 13.57 -20.28
CA TYR A 410 24.38 13.50 -19.77
C TYR A 410 25.06 14.89 -19.72
N ARG A 411 24.81 15.77 -20.68
CA ARG A 411 25.34 17.13 -20.67
C ARG A 411 24.85 17.96 -19.48
N ASN A 412 23.59 17.77 -19.05
CA ASN A 412 23.03 18.42 -17.88
C ASN A 412 23.70 17.85 -16.62
N TYR A 413 23.78 16.52 -16.51
CA TYR A 413 24.53 15.85 -15.46
C TYR A 413 25.96 16.39 -15.33
N CYS A 414 26.70 16.58 -16.44
CA CYS A 414 28.06 17.12 -16.43
C CYS A 414 28.14 18.55 -15.87
N LYS A 415 27.08 19.36 -15.96
CA LYS A 415 27.05 20.71 -15.40
C LYS A 415 26.89 20.69 -13.88
N PHE A 416 25.98 19.89 -13.36
CA PHE A 416 25.60 19.91 -11.95
C PHE A 416 26.22 18.80 -11.07
N LYS A 417 26.90 17.81 -11.65
CA LYS A 417 27.45 16.67 -10.89
C LYS A 417 28.40 17.02 -9.75
N ASN A 418 28.99 18.22 -9.78
CA ASN A 418 29.90 18.72 -8.75
C ASN A 418 29.20 19.62 -7.72
N ASP A 419 27.91 19.92 -7.91
CA ASP A 419 27.15 20.84 -7.05
C ASP A 419 26.55 20.11 -5.82
N PHE A 420 26.82 18.81 -5.71
CA PHE A 420 26.32 17.98 -4.62
C PHE A 420 27.29 17.94 -3.45
N SER A 421 26.79 18.01 -2.23
CA SER A 421 27.57 17.79 -1.00
C SER A 421 28.18 16.38 -0.97
N LYS A 422 27.51 15.40 -1.59
CA LYS A 422 27.97 14.04 -1.81
C LYS A 422 28.10 13.81 -3.32
N PRO A 423 29.27 13.42 -3.83
CA PRO A 423 29.46 13.24 -5.26
C PRO A 423 28.52 12.15 -5.81
N LEU A 424 27.93 12.40 -6.97
CA LEU A 424 27.15 11.38 -7.67
C LEU A 424 28.05 10.23 -8.12
N ALA A 425 27.58 9.01 -7.93
CA ALA A 425 28.29 7.80 -8.35
C ALA A 425 28.32 7.65 -9.88
N GLY A 426 27.30 8.18 -10.58
CA GLY A 426 27.23 8.12 -12.04
C GLY A 426 25.94 8.66 -12.61
N PHE A 427 25.73 8.31 -13.87
CA PHE A 427 24.59 8.69 -14.68
C PHE A 427 24.10 7.47 -15.47
N THR A 428 22.79 7.26 -15.54
CA THR A 428 22.19 6.20 -16.35
C THR A 428 21.65 6.81 -17.65
N PRO A 429 22.24 6.48 -18.81
CA PRO A 429 22.04 7.26 -20.04
C PRO A 429 20.83 6.83 -20.89
N GLY A 430 19.73 6.36 -20.29
CA GLY A 430 18.57 5.87 -21.02
C GLY A 430 18.03 6.84 -22.06
N GLY A 431 17.88 8.10 -21.69
CA GLY A 431 17.41 9.14 -22.59
C GLY A 431 18.37 9.48 -23.73
N ASP A 432 19.69 9.54 -23.46
CA ASP A 432 20.70 9.77 -24.50
C ASP A 432 20.77 8.58 -25.48
N LEU A 433 20.61 7.35 -24.99
CA LEU A 433 20.53 6.15 -25.83
C LEU A 433 19.29 6.19 -26.73
N CYS A 434 18.12 6.57 -26.22
CA CYS A 434 16.91 6.73 -27.02
C CYS A 434 17.13 7.76 -28.16
N ASP A 435 17.80 8.87 -27.88
CA ASP A 435 18.14 9.87 -28.90
C ASP A 435 19.09 9.30 -29.96
N ASP A 436 20.13 8.58 -29.56
CA ASP A 436 21.05 7.94 -30.51
C ASP A 436 20.33 6.98 -31.47
N LEU A 437 19.40 6.18 -30.92
CA LEU A 437 18.57 5.26 -31.73
C LEU A 437 17.72 6.00 -32.75
N VAL A 438 17.15 7.15 -32.39
CA VAL A 438 16.36 7.98 -33.31
C VAL A 438 17.25 8.64 -34.34
N GLN A 439 18.40 9.20 -33.96
CA GLN A 439 19.34 9.84 -34.89
C GLN A 439 19.95 8.86 -35.90
N ARG A 440 20.19 7.63 -35.46
CA ARG A 440 20.65 6.52 -36.33
C ARG A 440 19.51 5.93 -37.17
N LYS A 441 18.28 6.44 -37.05
CA LYS A 441 17.07 5.97 -37.75
C LYS A 441 16.71 4.49 -37.44
N ILE A 442 17.18 3.98 -36.31
CA ILE A 442 16.78 2.67 -35.80
C ILE A 442 15.33 2.73 -35.31
N LEU A 443 15.00 3.82 -34.61
CA LEU A 443 13.65 4.14 -34.13
C LEU A 443 13.19 5.51 -34.68
N LYS A 444 11.89 5.75 -34.61
CA LYS A 444 11.29 7.04 -34.83
C LYS A 444 10.96 7.70 -33.50
N HIS A 445 10.76 9.01 -33.49
CA HIS A 445 10.47 9.76 -32.27
C HIS A 445 9.25 9.22 -31.52
N TYR A 446 8.16 8.93 -32.19
CA TYR A 446 6.94 8.38 -31.59
C TYR A 446 7.02 6.90 -31.17
N ASP A 447 8.09 6.18 -31.51
CA ASP A 447 8.33 4.83 -30.99
C ASP A 447 8.79 4.92 -29.51
N ILE A 448 9.40 6.03 -29.11
CA ILE A 448 9.97 6.24 -27.78
C ILE A 448 9.22 7.30 -26.96
N GLN A 449 8.38 8.09 -27.56
CA GLN A 449 7.62 9.16 -26.90
C GLN A 449 6.16 9.08 -27.32
N SER A 450 5.24 9.24 -26.37
CA SER A 450 3.80 9.14 -26.59
C SER A 450 3.26 10.34 -27.41
N MET A 451 2.01 10.26 -27.83
CA MET A 451 1.38 11.29 -28.67
C MET A 451 1.24 12.65 -27.97
N ASP A 452 1.29 12.70 -26.64
CA ASP A 452 1.28 13.94 -25.87
C ASP A 452 2.62 14.67 -25.90
N GLU A 453 3.63 14.07 -26.54
CA GLU A 453 5.00 14.59 -26.67
C GLU A 453 5.70 14.84 -25.31
N VAL A 454 5.15 14.33 -24.21
CA VAL A 454 5.67 14.49 -22.85
C VAL A 454 6.12 13.18 -22.27
N HIS A 455 5.29 12.13 -22.33
CA HIS A 455 5.53 10.88 -21.61
C HIS A 455 6.26 9.84 -22.49
N PRO A 456 7.08 8.97 -21.87
CA PRO A 456 7.75 7.89 -22.58
C PRO A 456 6.76 6.79 -22.99
N THR A 457 7.06 6.09 -24.06
CA THR A 457 6.40 4.81 -24.38
C THR A 457 6.97 3.68 -23.55
N TYR A 458 6.31 2.53 -23.54
CA TYR A 458 6.83 1.31 -22.91
C TYR A 458 8.17 0.87 -23.50
N LEU A 459 8.39 1.07 -24.79
CA LEU A 459 9.67 0.77 -25.42
C LEU A 459 10.80 1.66 -24.87
N ASN A 460 10.53 2.93 -24.63
CA ASN A 460 11.49 3.83 -23.96
C ASN A 460 11.80 3.35 -22.53
N GLY A 461 10.78 2.98 -21.76
CA GLY A 461 10.95 2.44 -20.40
C GLY A 461 11.83 1.19 -20.39
N PHE A 462 11.61 0.26 -21.31
CA PHE A 462 12.42 -0.93 -21.48
C PHE A 462 13.89 -0.60 -21.84
N ILE A 463 14.12 0.27 -22.82
CA ILE A 463 15.47 0.71 -23.24
C ILE A 463 16.20 1.36 -22.06
N SER A 464 15.49 2.21 -21.31
CA SER A 464 16.02 2.88 -20.12
C SER A 464 16.33 1.89 -19.00
N GLY A 465 15.45 0.91 -18.74
CA GLY A 465 15.68 -0.18 -17.79
C GLY A 465 16.90 -1.03 -18.13
N ALA A 466 17.07 -1.36 -19.43
CA ALA A 466 18.25 -2.08 -19.91
C ALA A 466 19.54 -1.26 -19.76
N SER A 467 19.46 0.06 -19.99
CA SER A 467 20.57 0.99 -19.75
C SER A 467 20.97 1.04 -18.27
N ILE A 468 19.99 1.11 -17.36
CA ILE A 468 20.24 1.09 -15.91
C ILE A 468 20.91 -0.23 -15.51
N TYR A 469 20.40 -1.36 -15.96
CA TYR A 469 21.00 -2.66 -15.67
C TYR A 469 22.47 -2.72 -16.10
N LYS A 470 22.75 -2.26 -17.32
CA LYS A 470 24.12 -2.20 -17.84
C LYS A 470 25.04 -1.33 -16.97
N GLU A 471 24.59 -0.15 -16.58
CA GLU A 471 25.41 0.79 -15.78
C GLU A 471 25.65 0.30 -14.33
N LEU A 472 24.63 -0.28 -13.70
CA LEU A 472 24.74 -0.70 -12.30
C LEU A 472 25.48 -2.04 -12.13
N PHE A 473 25.27 -2.98 -13.04
CA PHE A 473 25.78 -4.35 -12.91
C PHE A 473 26.84 -4.73 -13.96
N HIS A 474 27.16 -3.81 -14.88
CA HIS A 474 28.08 -4.04 -16.00
C HIS A 474 27.70 -5.29 -16.82
N GLY A 475 26.40 -5.58 -16.84
CA GLY A 475 25.84 -6.79 -17.40
C GLY A 475 25.63 -6.72 -18.92
N LYS A 476 25.50 -7.90 -19.53
CA LYS A 476 25.14 -8.00 -20.95
C LYS A 476 23.63 -7.83 -21.11
N VAL A 477 23.22 -7.00 -22.09
CA VAL A 477 21.81 -6.77 -22.42
C VAL A 477 21.36 -7.50 -23.69
N LEU A 478 22.30 -8.04 -24.49
CA LEU A 478 22.00 -8.69 -25.78
C LEU A 478 21.10 -9.92 -25.68
N ASP A 479 21.13 -10.62 -24.56
CA ASP A 479 20.40 -11.87 -24.30
C ASP A 479 19.14 -11.65 -23.44
N ILE A 480 18.62 -10.41 -23.36
CA ILE A 480 17.35 -10.12 -22.73
C ILE A 480 16.21 -10.63 -23.60
N ASP A 481 15.35 -11.46 -23.04
CA ASP A 481 14.12 -11.92 -23.69
C ASP A 481 12.97 -10.93 -23.42
N TYR A 482 12.76 -10.01 -24.35
CA TYR A 482 11.74 -8.97 -24.21
C TYR A 482 10.30 -9.51 -24.14
N LYS A 483 10.06 -10.76 -24.62
CA LYS A 483 8.75 -11.41 -24.55
C LYS A 483 8.38 -11.89 -23.15
N LYS A 484 9.34 -11.92 -22.24
CA LYS A 484 9.14 -12.28 -20.82
C LYS A 484 8.99 -11.09 -19.89
N MET A 485 8.79 -9.90 -20.42
CA MET A 485 8.53 -8.71 -19.61
C MET A 485 7.11 -8.74 -19.04
N SER A 486 6.93 -8.14 -17.88
CA SER A 486 5.64 -8.02 -17.18
C SER A 486 4.61 -7.25 -18.00
N TYR A 487 5.07 -6.27 -18.79
CA TYR A 487 4.25 -5.56 -19.75
C TYR A 487 4.68 -5.90 -21.18
N ALA A 488 3.72 -6.28 -22.03
CA ALA A 488 3.97 -6.66 -23.41
C ALA A 488 4.50 -5.49 -24.24
N LEU A 489 5.62 -5.71 -24.92
CA LEU A 489 6.29 -4.72 -25.77
C LEU A 489 5.94 -4.83 -27.26
N ASP A 490 5.33 -5.92 -27.70
CA ASP A 490 5.13 -6.23 -29.12
C ASP A 490 4.43 -5.12 -29.91
N SER A 491 3.47 -4.41 -29.29
CA SER A 491 2.76 -3.30 -29.92
C SER A 491 3.58 -2.02 -30.04
N PHE A 492 4.68 -1.89 -29.29
CA PHE A 492 5.54 -0.72 -29.27
C PHE A 492 6.81 -0.90 -30.09
N ILE A 493 7.16 -2.14 -30.48
CA ILE A 493 8.33 -2.42 -31.31
C ILE A 493 7.94 -2.23 -32.77
N PRO A 494 8.66 -1.39 -33.54
CA PRO A 494 8.39 -1.21 -34.96
C PRO A 494 8.56 -2.51 -35.75
N GLY A 495 7.55 -2.90 -36.53
CA GLY A 495 7.55 -4.08 -37.37
C GLY A 495 6.14 -4.59 -37.64
N LYS A 496 5.89 -5.08 -38.85
CA LYS A 496 4.57 -5.63 -39.26
C LYS A 496 4.42 -7.11 -38.87
N THR A 497 5.53 -7.82 -38.76
CA THR A 497 5.60 -9.25 -38.44
C THR A 497 6.40 -9.47 -37.15
N ASP A 498 6.20 -10.60 -36.49
CA ASP A 498 6.98 -10.97 -35.30
C ASP A 498 8.48 -11.05 -35.63
N LYS A 499 8.84 -11.55 -36.81
CA LYS A 499 10.21 -11.61 -37.25
C LYS A 499 10.86 -10.22 -37.39
N GLU A 500 10.13 -9.27 -37.96
CA GLU A 500 10.62 -7.87 -38.07
C GLU A 500 10.81 -7.24 -36.70
N ARG A 501 9.88 -7.49 -35.77
CA ARG A 501 9.99 -7.00 -34.37
C ARG A 501 11.18 -7.63 -33.65
N GLU A 502 11.41 -8.93 -33.81
CA GLU A 502 12.58 -9.61 -33.25
C GLU A 502 13.90 -9.06 -33.78
N GLU A 503 13.98 -8.86 -35.09
CA GLU A 503 15.16 -8.25 -35.75
C GLU A 503 15.39 -6.83 -35.24
N LYS A 504 14.32 -6.03 -35.12
CA LYS A 504 14.37 -4.68 -34.59
C LYS A 504 14.83 -4.64 -33.13
N MET A 505 14.30 -5.54 -32.28
CA MET A 505 14.72 -5.62 -30.89
C MET A 505 16.20 -6.03 -30.76
N LYS A 506 16.69 -6.94 -31.59
CA LYS A 506 18.12 -7.29 -31.63
C LYS A 506 18.98 -6.06 -31.97
N GLU A 507 18.56 -5.26 -32.93
CA GLU A 507 19.24 -4.03 -33.31
C GLU A 507 19.28 -3.01 -32.14
N ILE A 508 18.16 -2.86 -31.43
CA ILE A 508 18.05 -1.99 -30.25
C ILE A 508 18.99 -2.47 -29.13
N LEU A 509 18.95 -3.76 -28.80
CA LEU A 509 19.79 -4.34 -27.74
C LEU A 509 21.29 -4.30 -28.08
N ASP A 510 21.65 -4.51 -29.36
CA ASP A 510 23.05 -4.38 -29.83
C ASP A 510 23.53 -2.92 -29.68
N ALA A 511 22.70 -1.98 -30.06
CA ALA A 511 23.00 -0.56 -29.86
C ALA A 511 23.13 -0.20 -28.37
N ALA A 512 22.22 -0.67 -27.53
CA ALA A 512 22.27 -0.47 -26.07
C ALA A 512 23.55 -1.06 -25.46
N GLN A 513 23.95 -2.25 -25.88
CA GLN A 513 25.17 -2.90 -25.38
C GLN A 513 26.43 -2.09 -25.74
N LYS A 514 26.48 -1.53 -26.93
CA LYS A 514 27.65 -0.79 -27.44
C LYS A 514 27.64 0.68 -27.06
N PHE A 515 26.52 1.19 -26.55
CA PHE A 515 26.36 2.63 -26.28
C PHE A 515 27.33 3.11 -25.21
N ASP A 516 28.09 4.17 -25.51
CA ASP A 516 28.92 4.94 -24.58
C ASP A 516 28.48 6.40 -24.62
N VAL A 517 27.97 6.90 -23.52
CA VAL A 517 27.42 8.25 -23.45
C VAL A 517 28.49 9.33 -23.60
N LYS A 518 29.74 9.04 -23.20
CA LYS A 518 30.85 10.01 -23.32
C LYS A 518 31.29 10.14 -24.78
N GLU A 519 31.36 9.03 -25.50
CA GLU A 519 31.65 9.05 -26.94
C GLU A 519 30.50 9.66 -27.73
N TYR A 520 29.26 9.37 -27.35
CA TYR A 520 28.07 9.99 -27.95
C TYR A 520 28.12 11.49 -27.81
N GLN A 521 28.46 12.05 -26.66
CA GLN A 521 28.61 13.48 -26.43
C GLN A 521 29.74 14.10 -27.30
N LYS A 522 30.90 13.43 -27.40
CA LYS A 522 32.01 13.88 -28.23
C LYS A 522 31.68 13.92 -29.72
N SER A 523 30.83 13.04 -30.19
CA SER A 523 30.43 12.98 -31.62
C SER A 523 29.61 14.17 -32.08
N GLY A 524 29.24 15.10 -31.21
CA GLY A 524 28.40 16.24 -31.53
C GLY A 524 26.95 15.88 -31.90
N ARG A 525 26.58 14.57 -31.85
CA ARG A 525 25.24 14.06 -32.14
C ARG A 525 24.24 14.32 -30.99
N GLY A 526 24.66 15.03 -29.98
CA GLY A 526 23.81 15.34 -28.85
C GLY A 526 22.69 16.30 -29.18
N TYR A 527 21.49 15.85 -29.00
CA TYR A 527 20.25 16.58 -28.76
C TYR A 527 19.81 17.62 -29.80
N TYR A 528 18.93 17.22 -30.67
CA TYR A 528 17.93 18.12 -31.24
C TYR A 528 16.78 18.24 -30.25
N GLY A 529 16.98 19.06 -29.23
CA GLY A 529 16.05 19.15 -28.12
C GLY A 529 14.79 19.91 -28.46
N TYR A 530 13.74 19.48 -27.84
CA TYR A 530 12.43 20.11 -27.72
C TYR A 530 12.45 21.61 -27.46
N SER A 531 13.47 22.13 -26.75
CA SER A 531 13.65 23.56 -26.46
C SER A 531 13.92 24.47 -27.68
N GLU A 532 14.43 23.92 -28.79
CA GLU A 532 14.63 24.71 -30.00
C GLU A 532 13.39 24.76 -30.91
N LYS A 533 12.52 23.72 -30.88
CA LYS A 533 11.23 23.79 -31.59
C LYS A 533 10.25 24.76 -30.93
N ILE A 534 10.23 24.85 -29.60
CA ILE A 534 9.42 25.86 -28.87
C ILE A 534 9.90 27.28 -29.18
N LYS A 535 11.21 27.50 -29.41
CA LYS A 535 11.75 28.81 -29.82
C LYS A 535 11.53 29.14 -31.30
N ARG A 536 11.22 28.15 -32.15
CA ARG A 536 10.97 28.36 -33.59
C ARG A 536 9.50 28.31 -33.97
N GLY A 537 8.61 28.01 -33.05
CA GLY A 537 7.16 27.92 -33.26
C GLY A 537 6.34 28.99 -32.52
N ALA A 538 6.99 30.10 -32.06
CA ALA A 538 6.31 31.28 -31.54
C ALA A 538 6.40 32.40 -32.56
#